data_3986479cd377b72483a1aaf885d726c0
#
_entry.id   3986479cd377b72483a1aaf885d726c0
#
_cell.length_a   1.000
_cell.length_b   1.000
_cell.length_c   1.000
_cell.angle_alpha   90.00
_cell.angle_beta   90.00
_cell.angle_gamma   90.00
#
_symmetry.space_group_name_H-M   'P 1'
#
loop_
_entity.id
_entity.type
_entity.pdbx_description
1 polymer ?
#
loop_
_entity_poly.entity_id
_entity_poly.type
_entity_poly.pdbx_seq_one_letter_code
_entity_poly.pdbx_strand_id
1 'polypeptide(L)'
;EGEATGTTAALRGRLYRALYVDAWAVRWNDSTGLYRPQYQTRAELYLQTNLLNRFPRGNFGLLGSLAHEYRSNAHFATSDDAIRVAPGFRTVAFKLEIRIQTAVVSYQFRNLLQERYAQVPGYFLPRQMQFYGVRWDFWN
;
A
#
# COMPACT_ATOMS: atom_id res chain seq x y z
N GLU A 1 -25.02 -13.80 -12.79
CA GLU A 1 -24.02 -12.70 -12.72
C GLU A 1 -24.75 -11.46 -12.24
N GLY A 2 -24.42 -10.98 -11.04
CA GLY A 2 -25.02 -9.77 -10.46
C GLY A 2 -24.23 -8.53 -10.90
N GLU A 3 -24.91 -7.46 -11.24
CA GLU A 3 -24.31 -6.16 -11.52
C GLU A 3 -23.78 -5.55 -10.21
N ALA A 4 -22.53 -5.12 -10.22
CA ALA A 4 -21.88 -4.52 -9.07
C ALA A 4 -21.65 -3.02 -9.31
N THR A 5 -22.24 -2.18 -8.48
CA THR A 5 -22.06 -0.74 -8.51
C THR A 5 -21.30 -0.24 -7.28
N GLY A 6 -20.55 0.83 -7.44
CA GLY A 6 -19.79 1.41 -6.35
C GLY A 6 -19.30 2.82 -6.67
N THR A 7 -18.73 3.47 -5.68
CA THR A 7 -18.16 4.81 -5.78
C THR A 7 -16.66 4.75 -5.48
N THR A 8 -15.88 5.42 -6.29
CA THR A 8 -14.43 5.57 -6.09
C THR A 8 -14.09 7.04 -5.97
N ALA A 9 -13.23 7.36 -5.01
CA ALA A 9 -12.60 8.67 -4.87
C ALA A 9 -11.08 8.49 -4.85
N ALA A 10 -10.36 9.39 -5.51
CA ALA A 10 -8.90 9.40 -5.51
C ALA A 10 -8.37 10.83 -5.39
N LEU A 11 -7.26 10.97 -4.67
CA LEU A 11 -6.51 12.20 -4.50
C LEU A 11 -5.04 11.92 -4.74
N ARG A 12 -4.42 12.64 -5.67
CA ARG A 12 -2.99 12.53 -5.94
C ARG A 12 -2.41 13.91 -6.20
N GLY A 13 -1.28 14.20 -5.59
CA GLY A 13 -0.60 15.47 -5.84
C GLY A 13 0.47 15.82 -4.83
N ARG A 14 1.05 16.98 -5.05
CA ARG A 14 2.03 17.58 -4.15
C ARG A 14 1.30 18.40 -3.08
N LEU A 15 1.53 18.07 -1.82
CA LEU A 15 0.99 18.83 -0.69
C LEU A 15 1.86 20.03 -0.34
N TYR A 16 3.16 19.82 -0.23
CA TYR A 16 4.09 20.88 0.13
C TYR A 16 5.52 20.51 -0.26
N ARG A 17 6.25 21.42 -0.95
CA ARG A 17 7.66 21.22 -1.36
C ARG A 17 7.92 19.83 -1.94
N ALA A 18 8.56 18.95 -1.16
CA ALA A 18 8.94 17.61 -1.53
C ALA A 18 7.97 16.53 -0.99
N LEU A 19 6.87 16.95 -0.36
CA LEU A 19 5.86 16.06 0.23
C LEU A 19 4.69 15.88 -0.73
N TYR A 20 4.32 14.64 -0.96
CA TYR A 20 3.26 14.22 -1.87
C TYR A 20 2.28 13.30 -1.17
N VAL A 21 1.08 13.24 -1.70
CA VAL A 21 0.03 12.30 -1.30
C VAL A 21 -0.46 11.51 -2.50
N ASP A 22 -0.76 10.24 -2.27
CA ASP A 22 -1.52 9.38 -3.16
C ASP A 22 -2.52 8.60 -2.31
N ALA A 23 -3.81 8.87 -2.50
CA ALA A 23 -4.86 8.24 -1.72
C ALA A 23 -6.03 7.86 -2.61
N TRP A 24 -6.66 6.74 -2.30
CA TRP A 24 -7.89 6.33 -2.92
C TRP A 24 -8.80 5.60 -1.93
N ALA A 25 -10.08 5.65 -2.21
CA ALA A 25 -11.12 4.96 -1.46
C ALA A 25 -12.14 4.38 -2.44
N VAL A 26 -12.59 3.17 -2.18
CA VAL A 26 -13.67 2.50 -2.91
C VAL A 26 -14.74 2.08 -1.92
N ARG A 27 -15.99 2.34 -2.27
CA ARG A 27 -17.17 1.84 -1.56
C ARG A 27 -18.06 1.13 -2.56
N TRP A 28 -18.37 -0.13 -2.32
CA TRP A 28 -19.37 -0.88 -3.07
C TRP A 28 -20.75 -0.72 -2.42
N ASN A 29 -21.78 -0.55 -3.22
CA ASN A 29 -23.15 -0.36 -2.72
C ASN A 29 -23.71 -1.64 -2.10
N ASP A 30 -23.24 -2.80 -2.58
CA ASP A 30 -23.60 -4.10 -2.06
C ASP A 30 -22.61 -4.54 -0.96
N SER A 31 -23.13 -4.75 0.25
CA SER A 31 -22.37 -5.23 1.41
C SER A 31 -22.19 -6.76 1.42
N THR A 32 -22.96 -7.48 0.63
CA THR A 32 -22.99 -8.95 0.58
C THR A 32 -22.27 -9.51 -0.65
N GLY A 33 -21.69 -8.63 -1.48
CA GLY A 33 -20.93 -9.03 -2.66
C GLY A 33 -19.81 -10.01 -2.34
N LEU A 34 -19.77 -11.13 -3.06
CA LEU A 34 -18.75 -12.15 -2.86
C LEU A 34 -17.38 -11.67 -3.38
N TYR A 35 -16.32 -12.13 -2.72
CA TYR A 35 -14.91 -11.95 -3.08
C TYR A 35 -14.40 -10.50 -3.02
N ARG A 36 -15.17 -9.58 -2.48
CA ARG A 36 -14.78 -8.16 -2.36
C ARG A 36 -15.18 -7.57 -1.01
N PRO A 37 -14.38 -6.64 -0.46
CA PRO A 37 -14.78 -5.86 0.72
C PRO A 37 -15.77 -4.77 0.30
N GLN A 38 -16.67 -4.39 1.20
CA GLN A 38 -17.56 -3.25 0.96
C GLN A 38 -16.78 -1.93 0.90
N TYR A 39 -15.77 -1.77 1.76
CA TYR A 39 -14.93 -0.59 1.83
C TYR A 39 -13.46 -0.99 1.69
N GLN A 40 -12.74 -0.23 0.88
CA GLN A 40 -11.28 -0.33 0.80
C GLN A 40 -10.70 1.05 0.62
N THR A 41 -9.69 1.37 1.40
CA THR A 41 -8.96 2.63 1.32
C THR A 41 -7.47 2.41 1.38
N ARG A 42 -6.73 3.24 0.67
CA ARG A 42 -5.28 3.34 0.77
C ARG A 42 -4.89 4.80 0.72
N ALA A 43 -4.02 5.20 1.62
CA ALA A 43 -3.42 6.52 1.63
C ALA A 43 -1.91 6.38 1.83
N GLU A 44 -1.13 7.02 0.98
CA GLU A 44 0.33 7.06 1.06
C GLU A 44 0.79 8.52 1.06
N LEU A 45 1.58 8.87 2.07
CA LEU A 45 2.35 10.11 2.12
C LEU A 45 3.79 9.77 1.79
N TYR A 46 4.38 10.48 0.83
CA TYR A 46 5.77 10.26 0.49
C TYR A 46 6.53 11.57 0.32
N LEU A 47 7.75 11.54 0.82
CA LEU A 47 8.75 12.58 0.67
C LEU A 47 9.72 12.16 -0.43
N GLN A 48 9.91 12.99 -1.44
CA GLN A 48 10.92 12.78 -2.48
C GLN A 48 11.79 14.02 -2.61
N THR A 49 13.07 13.91 -2.33
CA THR A 49 13.98 15.05 -2.28
C THR A 49 15.41 14.68 -2.65
N ASN A 50 16.12 15.65 -3.21
CA ASN A 50 17.57 15.62 -3.43
C ASN A 50 18.32 16.30 -2.26
N LEU A 51 17.82 16.14 -1.04
CA LEU A 51 18.35 16.80 0.16
C LEU A 51 18.54 18.31 -0.02
N LEU A 52 17.40 19.03 -0.22
CA LEU A 52 17.37 20.49 -0.27
C LEU A 52 18.31 21.09 -1.34
N ASN A 53 18.45 20.44 -2.47
CA ASN A 53 19.34 20.85 -3.56
C ASN A 53 20.84 20.87 -3.21
N ARG A 54 21.25 20.23 -2.12
CA ARG A 54 22.69 20.09 -1.80
C ARG A 54 23.44 19.22 -2.83
N PHE A 55 22.70 18.40 -3.58
CA PHE A 55 23.25 17.53 -4.63
C PHE A 55 22.56 17.81 -5.97
N PRO A 56 22.75 19.01 -6.56
CA PRO A 56 22.00 19.44 -7.75
C PRO A 56 22.26 18.59 -8.99
N ARG A 57 23.37 17.85 -9.04
CA ARG A 57 23.72 16.94 -10.15
C ARG A 57 22.97 15.62 -10.14
N GLY A 58 21.98 15.43 -9.24
CA GLY A 58 21.20 14.21 -9.15
C GLY A 58 21.95 13.01 -8.55
N ASN A 59 23.13 13.21 -8.01
CA ASN A 59 23.98 12.13 -7.46
C ASN A 59 23.42 11.57 -6.14
N PHE A 60 22.43 12.24 -5.55
CA PHE A 60 21.76 11.78 -4.34
C PHE A 60 20.25 12.00 -4.45
N GLY A 61 19.50 11.03 -4.01
CA GLY A 61 18.04 11.12 -3.88
C GLY A 61 17.56 10.36 -2.66
N LEU A 62 16.54 10.89 -2.00
CA LEU A 62 15.88 10.28 -0.86
C LEU A 62 14.39 10.18 -1.16
N LEU A 63 13.83 8.99 -1.00
CA LEU A 63 12.39 8.75 -0.98
C LEU A 63 12.04 8.06 0.33
N GLY A 64 11.15 8.66 1.09
CA GLY A 64 10.55 8.03 2.27
C GLY A 64 9.05 8.02 2.11
N SER A 65 8.38 6.90 2.39
CA SER A 65 6.92 6.85 2.36
C SER A 65 6.32 6.12 3.56
N LEU A 66 5.11 6.53 3.90
CA LEU A 66 4.25 5.88 4.88
C LEU A 66 2.89 5.65 4.24
N ALA A 67 2.49 4.39 4.16
CA ALA A 67 1.22 3.99 3.57
C ALA A 67 0.33 3.35 4.63
N HIS A 68 -0.93 3.75 4.66
CA HIS A 68 -2.00 3.13 5.43
C HIS A 68 -2.99 2.47 4.48
N GLU A 69 -3.36 1.24 4.76
CA GLU A 69 -4.40 0.51 4.04
C GLU A 69 -5.45 0.00 5.03
N TYR A 70 -6.71 0.19 4.68
CA TYR A 70 -7.86 -0.38 5.38
C TYR A 70 -8.73 -1.15 4.40
N ARG A 71 -9.24 -2.29 4.84
CA ARG A 71 -10.20 -3.11 4.13
C ARG A 71 -11.25 -3.61 5.11
N SER A 72 -12.53 -3.50 4.75
CA SER A 72 -13.63 -4.11 5.51
C SER A 72 -13.67 -5.64 5.33
N ASN A 73 -14.55 -6.31 6.02
CA ASN A 73 -14.81 -7.74 5.83
C ASN A 73 -15.12 -8.06 4.36
N ALA A 74 -14.73 -9.25 3.93
CA ALA A 74 -15.06 -9.77 2.61
C ALA A 74 -15.63 -11.19 2.75
N HIS A 75 -16.64 -11.49 1.94
CA HIS A 75 -17.35 -12.75 1.93
C HIS A 75 -16.86 -13.65 0.80
N PHE A 76 -16.70 -14.93 1.07
CA PHE A 76 -16.19 -15.93 0.12
C PHE A 76 -17.12 -17.14 0.12
N ALA A 77 -17.57 -17.53 -1.06
CA ALA A 77 -18.27 -18.81 -1.22
C ALA A 77 -17.23 -19.95 -1.14
N THR A 78 -17.59 -21.02 -0.45
CA THR A 78 -16.82 -22.25 -0.37
C THR A 78 -17.49 -23.37 -1.15
N SER A 79 -16.77 -24.47 -1.40
CA SER A 79 -17.28 -25.61 -2.19
C SER A 79 -18.47 -26.35 -1.56
N ASP A 80 -18.76 -26.08 -0.31
CA ASP A 80 -19.88 -26.61 0.47
C ASP A 80 -21.09 -25.65 0.54
N ASP A 81 -21.18 -24.68 -0.38
CA ASP A 81 -22.16 -23.58 -0.42
C ASP A 81 -22.22 -22.71 0.85
N ALA A 82 -21.24 -22.86 1.72
CA ALA A 82 -21.11 -22.01 2.89
C ALA A 82 -20.42 -20.69 2.54
N ILE A 83 -20.81 -19.62 3.25
CA ILE A 83 -20.15 -18.32 3.14
C ILE A 83 -19.15 -18.19 4.30
N ARG A 84 -17.88 -18.02 3.97
CA ARG A 84 -16.83 -17.68 4.93
C ARG A 84 -16.46 -16.22 4.85
N VAL A 85 -16.16 -15.64 6.00
CA VAL A 85 -15.80 -14.24 6.13
C VAL A 85 -14.30 -14.13 6.36
N ALA A 86 -13.59 -13.36 5.50
CA ALA A 86 -12.29 -12.82 5.82
C ALA A 86 -12.51 -11.52 6.60
N PRO A 87 -12.04 -11.43 7.86
CA PRO A 87 -12.17 -10.22 8.67
C PRO A 87 -11.49 -9.04 7.99
N GLY A 88 -12.05 -7.86 8.19
CA GLY A 88 -11.40 -6.62 7.80
C GLY A 88 -10.08 -6.41 8.53
N PHE A 89 -9.21 -5.61 7.96
CA PHE A 89 -7.92 -5.31 8.53
C PHE A 89 -7.47 -3.90 8.20
N ARG A 90 -6.48 -3.43 8.93
CA ARG A 90 -5.71 -2.24 8.61
C ARG A 90 -4.22 -2.56 8.70
N THR A 91 -3.45 -2.00 7.81
CA THR A 91 -1.99 -2.12 7.82
C THR A 91 -1.34 -0.79 7.62
N VAL A 92 -0.15 -0.64 8.19
CA VAL A 92 0.74 0.48 7.92
C VAL A 92 2.03 -0.07 7.38
N ALA A 93 2.53 0.53 6.31
CA ALA A 93 3.80 0.18 5.69
C ALA A 93 4.70 1.41 5.61
N PHE A 94 6.00 1.19 5.75
CA PHE A 94 7.03 2.19 5.59
C PHE A 94 7.99 1.76 4.49
N LYS A 95 8.47 2.72 3.69
CA LYS A 95 9.48 2.49 2.66
C LYS A 95 10.50 3.62 2.70
N LEU A 96 11.77 3.25 2.58
CA LEU A 96 12.89 4.17 2.42
C LEU A 96 13.70 3.75 1.21
N GLU A 97 14.00 4.68 0.32
CA GLU A 97 14.94 4.50 -0.78
C GLU A 97 15.98 5.61 -0.74
N ILE A 98 17.23 5.23 -0.82
CA ILE A 98 18.37 6.13 -0.88
C ILE A 98 19.09 5.87 -2.21
N ARG A 99 19.12 6.88 -3.06
CA ARG A 99 19.90 6.86 -4.30
C ARG A 99 21.25 7.53 -4.04
N ILE A 100 22.31 6.84 -4.40
CA ILE A 100 23.69 7.35 -4.40
C ILE A 100 24.26 7.07 -5.78
N GLN A 101 24.38 8.12 -6.59
CA GLN A 101 24.76 8.01 -8.00
C GLN A 101 23.83 7.04 -8.76
N THR A 102 24.37 5.91 -9.23
CA THR A 102 23.65 4.88 -9.98
C THR A 102 23.11 3.75 -9.09
N ALA A 103 23.43 3.75 -7.80
CA ALA A 103 22.95 2.75 -6.84
C ALA A 103 21.72 3.25 -6.08
N VAL A 104 20.73 2.39 -5.90
CA VAL A 104 19.56 2.63 -5.04
C VAL A 104 19.51 1.54 -3.99
N VAL A 105 19.60 1.93 -2.73
CA VAL A 105 19.36 1.05 -1.59
C VAL A 105 17.95 1.26 -1.12
N SER A 106 17.19 0.19 -0.96
CA SER A 106 15.81 0.23 -0.51
C SER A 106 15.60 -0.61 0.74
N TYR A 107 14.76 -0.10 1.62
CA TYR A 107 14.27 -0.78 2.79
C TYR A 107 12.75 -0.62 2.86
N GLN A 108 12.03 -1.72 3.03
CA GLN A 108 10.58 -1.70 3.18
C GLN A 108 10.17 -2.51 4.40
N PHE A 109 9.26 -1.93 5.16
CA PHE A 109 8.65 -2.55 6.31
C PHE A 109 7.14 -2.63 6.07
N ARG A 110 6.55 -3.82 6.08
CA ARG A 110 5.12 -4.02 5.91
C ARG A 110 4.48 -4.44 7.22
N ASN A 111 3.25 -3.98 7.43
CA ASN A 111 2.43 -4.26 8.61
C ASN A 111 3.14 -3.88 9.91
N LEU A 112 3.49 -2.58 10.05
CA LEU A 112 4.07 -1.99 11.25
C LEU A 112 3.21 -2.21 12.51
N LEU A 113 1.88 -2.34 12.34
CA LEU A 113 0.94 -2.57 13.43
C LEU A 113 0.96 -4.01 13.93
N GLN A 114 1.65 -4.93 13.22
CA GLN A 114 1.73 -6.35 13.54
C GLN A 114 0.35 -7.04 13.65
N GLU A 115 -0.66 -6.49 12.99
CA GLU A 115 -2.00 -7.08 12.98
C GLU A 115 -1.97 -8.44 12.27
N ARG A 116 -2.68 -9.39 12.85
CA ARG A 116 -2.93 -10.68 12.19
C ARG A 116 -4.07 -10.50 11.21
N TYR A 117 -3.80 -10.66 9.93
CA TYR A 117 -4.81 -10.46 8.91
C TYR A 117 -4.76 -11.53 7.82
N ALA A 118 -5.89 -11.75 7.19
CA ALA A 118 -6.06 -12.67 6.07
C ALA A 118 -6.78 -11.95 4.93
N GLN A 119 -6.30 -12.09 3.72
CA GLN A 119 -6.99 -11.58 2.53
C GLN A 119 -8.03 -12.58 2.01
N VAL A 120 -7.80 -13.86 2.28
CA VAL A 120 -8.71 -14.97 1.97
C VAL A 120 -8.91 -15.76 3.26
N PRO A 121 -10.13 -16.28 3.53
CA PRO A 121 -10.38 -17.05 4.73
C PRO A 121 -9.39 -18.22 4.91
N GLY A 122 -8.81 -18.31 6.10
CA GLY A 122 -7.84 -19.35 6.44
C GLY A 122 -6.39 -19.10 6.04
N TYR A 123 -6.11 -18.12 5.18
CA TYR A 123 -4.75 -17.78 4.75
C TYR A 123 -4.25 -16.52 5.41
N PHE A 124 -3.59 -16.69 6.56
CA PHE A 124 -3.02 -15.56 7.31
C PHE A 124 -1.68 -15.13 6.72
N LEU A 125 -1.53 -13.83 6.54
CA LEU A 125 -0.27 -13.23 6.14
C LEU A 125 0.64 -13.01 7.36
N PRO A 126 1.98 -12.95 7.15
CA PRO A 126 2.92 -12.66 8.23
C PRO A 126 2.57 -11.35 8.93
N ARG A 127 2.70 -11.34 10.27
CA ARG A 127 2.43 -10.14 11.08
C ARG A 127 3.35 -8.98 10.72
N GLN A 128 4.56 -9.29 10.28
CA GLN A 128 5.55 -8.29 9.95
C GLN A 128 6.46 -8.83 8.85
N MET A 129 6.77 -8.01 7.86
CA MET A 129 7.69 -8.36 6.79
C MET A 129 8.67 -7.22 6.57
N GLN A 130 9.94 -7.55 6.39
CA GLN A 130 11.01 -6.62 6.06
C GLN A 130 11.63 -7.04 4.73
N PHE A 131 11.87 -6.06 3.88
CA PHE A 131 12.50 -6.27 2.58
C PHE A 131 13.67 -5.31 2.44
N TYR A 132 14.80 -5.83 1.98
CA TYR A 132 15.99 -5.08 1.64
C TYR A 132 16.27 -5.28 0.17
N GLY A 133 16.68 -4.23 -0.51
CA GLY A 133 17.02 -4.32 -1.92
C GLY A 133 18.13 -3.36 -2.28
N VAL A 134 18.95 -3.78 -3.24
CA VAL A 134 19.93 -2.93 -3.90
C VAL A 134 19.71 -3.06 -5.39
N ARG A 135 19.51 -1.91 -6.08
CA ARG A 135 19.46 -1.83 -7.52
C ARG A 135 20.65 -1.00 -7.99
N TRP A 136 21.35 -1.50 -8.96
CA TRP A 136 22.49 -0.82 -9.56
C TRP A 136 22.26 -0.65 -11.05
N ASP A 137 22.29 0.58 -11.53
CA ASP A 137 22.16 0.90 -12.94
C ASP A 137 23.57 0.99 -13.55
N PHE A 138 23.96 -0.01 -14.34
CA PHE A 138 25.31 -0.11 -14.91
C PHE A 138 25.50 0.68 -16.21
N TRP A 139 24.41 1.17 -16.80
CA TRP A 139 24.43 1.87 -18.08
C TRP A 139 24.00 3.33 -17.89
N ASN A 140 24.85 4.22 -18.31
CA ASN A 140 24.54 5.64 -18.49
C ASN A 140 24.44 5.94 -19.98
#